data_24e3f22a20bf82072528669cbdca5e4c
#
_entry.id   24e3f22a20bf82072528669cbdca5e4c
#
_cell.length_a   1.000
_cell.length_b   1.000
_cell.length_c   1.000
_cell.angle_alpha   90.00
_cell.angle_beta   90.00
_cell.angle_gamma   90.00
#
_symmetry.space_group_name_H-M   'P 1'
#
loop_
_entity.id
_entity.type
_entity.pdbx_description
1 polymer ?
#
loop_
_entity_poly.entity_id
_entity_poly.type
_entity_poly.pdbx_seq_one_letter_code
_entity_poly.pdbx_strand_id
1 'polypeptide(L)'
;MNNNKKQALILSIIAVVTLIALVVGATYAYFKAQGGTGSSTEIKVTTYTTDMLTFTTGSAISLYADQSSFGSDKGSLSGETFAKATLVANNKTNEATDNYYVYFNIENNTFKYTLGEDKPELILTVTGPDGNEVTEISGLTHKVVQDRENKSISGFDVTTTNGLITIANKKTITATTDAKEEQYTLKLTFVNYEGDQTANASSGLSAKVMIQKEKIVQTVANVCKNGQSLSSCIAAMDGIDETLYYHDASLTNGANDNSYRFAGASDQVNNYVCFGSTTTPCPTDNLYRIIGVFGDQVKLIKSDYATSALLGADGDYSKMYTANGWDNSNYKGNNLANIAGYTWNYKNNITINSGRGSNTWSTSLLNTTNLNKNFITNIGADWAAKIVETTWKVGGNTWSNIGTQPAKTAYQNEIASPVTKNTTDNATDYSAKVGLMYVSDYMYAAPQDKWTLVGNNSSDASNDYRAATSVNWMYMGLLEWAISRSAGFAYYVFSVASTGYVNSGTARGALALRPVFSLSSSVNYASGSGIATDPISIN
;
A
#
# COMPACT_ATOMS: atom_id res chain seq x y z
N MET A 1 -37.48 28.72 27.79
CA MET A 1 -36.62 27.70 28.44
C MET A 1 -36.03 28.33 29.70
N ASN A 2 -36.31 27.75 30.87
CA ASN A 2 -35.96 28.34 32.16
C ASN A 2 -34.45 28.48 32.33
N ASN A 3 -33.92 29.55 32.89
CA ASN A 3 -32.47 29.88 32.99
C ASN A 3 -31.66 28.69 33.53
N ASN A 4 -32.19 27.92 34.46
CA ASN A 4 -31.53 26.74 35.04
C ASN A 4 -31.33 25.60 34.02
N LYS A 5 -32.24 25.44 33.03
CA LYS A 5 -32.07 24.46 31.94
C LYS A 5 -31.01 24.90 30.90
N LYS A 6 -30.89 26.22 30.67
CA LYS A 6 -29.80 26.75 29.81
C LYS A 6 -28.44 26.60 30.47
N GLN A 7 -28.33 26.87 31.78
CA GLN A 7 -27.08 26.67 32.51
C GLN A 7 -26.68 25.19 32.60
N ALA A 8 -27.61 24.28 32.82
CA ALA A 8 -27.33 22.85 32.82
C ALA A 8 -26.89 22.34 31.44
N LEU A 9 -27.49 22.85 30.34
CA LEU A 9 -27.09 22.52 28.98
C LEU A 9 -25.68 23.05 28.65
N ILE A 10 -25.37 24.27 29.05
CA ILE A 10 -24.01 24.86 28.84
C ILE A 10 -22.95 24.11 29.65
N LEU A 11 -23.26 23.75 30.90
CA LEU A 11 -22.35 22.96 31.74
C LEU A 11 -22.13 21.54 31.19
N SER A 12 -23.16 20.89 30.65
CA SER A 12 -23.01 19.57 30.01
C SER A 12 -22.20 19.64 28.70
N ILE A 13 -22.37 20.69 27.89
CA ILE A 13 -21.56 20.91 26.67
C ILE A 13 -20.09 21.18 27.06
N ILE A 14 -19.83 22.01 28.06
CA ILE A 14 -18.48 22.27 28.55
C ILE A 14 -17.85 20.97 29.09
N ALA A 15 -18.59 20.17 29.86
CA ALA A 15 -18.10 18.89 30.37
C ALA A 15 -17.76 17.89 29.24
N VAL A 16 -18.60 17.81 28.19
CA VAL A 16 -18.34 16.95 27.02
C VAL A 16 -17.16 17.48 26.21
N VAL A 17 -17.05 18.78 25.98
CA VAL A 17 -15.89 19.37 25.27
C VAL A 17 -14.61 19.19 26.06
N THR A 18 -14.66 19.34 27.40
CA THR A 18 -13.50 19.09 28.27
C THR A 18 -13.11 17.62 28.28
N LEU A 19 -14.10 16.70 28.28
CA LEU A 19 -13.86 15.25 28.19
C LEU A 19 -13.27 14.86 26.83
N ILE A 20 -13.77 15.43 25.74
CA ILE A 20 -13.21 15.23 24.40
C ILE A 20 -11.79 15.82 24.32
N ALA A 21 -11.53 17.00 24.88
CA ALA A 21 -10.19 17.60 24.93
C ALA A 21 -9.23 16.79 25.80
N LEU A 22 -9.71 16.17 26.89
CA LEU A 22 -8.92 15.26 27.73
C LEU A 22 -8.66 13.91 27.02
N VAL A 23 -9.64 13.36 26.31
CA VAL A 23 -9.48 12.12 25.55
C VAL A 23 -8.59 12.35 24.32
N VAL A 24 -8.77 13.45 23.61
CA VAL A 24 -7.91 13.83 22.47
C VAL A 24 -6.51 14.25 22.96
N GLY A 25 -6.41 14.91 24.09
CA GLY A 25 -5.11 15.26 24.71
C GLY A 25 -4.36 14.06 25.27
N ALA A 26 -5.07 13.04 25.77
CA ALA A 26 -4.47 11.79 26.23
C ALA A 26 -4.10 10.84 25.08
N THR A 27 -4.78 10.94 23.93
CA THR A 27 -4.46 10.19 22.71
C THR A 27 -3.38 10.86 21.85
N TYR A 28 -3.16 12.17 22.03
CA TYR A 28 -2.11 12.94 21.36
C TYR A 28 -1.00 13.38 22.33
N ALA A 29 -0.43 12.44 23.09
CA ALA A 29 0.89 12.66 23.69
C ALA A 29 1.95 12.51 22.59
N TYR A 30 1.93 13.39 21.63
CA TYR A 30 2.97 13.56 20.63
C TYR A 30 4.16 14.23 21.31
N PHE A 31 5.11 13.43 21.83
CA PHE A 31 6.36 13.97 22.34
C PHE A 31 7.25 14.37 21.16
N LYS A 32 7.15 15.64 20.77
CA LYS A 32 8.16 16.27 19.96
C LYS A 32 9.36 16.58 20.88
N ALA A 33 10.32 15.68 20.96
CA ALA A 33 11.60 16.00 21.55
C ALA A 33 12.32 16.97 20.61
N GLN A 34 12.24 18.26 20.90
CA GLN A 34 13.18 19.25 20.32
C GLN A 34 14.52 19.05 21.03
N GLY A 35 15.60 18.96 20.24
CA GLY A 35 16.95 18.83 20.74
C GLY A 35 17.28 19.95 21.73
N GLY A 36 17.56 19.54 22.94
CA GLY A 36 17.98 20.32 24.06
C GLY A 36 17.99 19.37 25.26
N THR A 37 19.06 19.38 26.04
CA THR A 37 19.32 18.57 27.21
C THR A 37 18.05 18.06 27.91
N GLY A 38 17.68 16.79 27.59
CA GLY A 38 16.39 16.26 27.94
C GLY A 38 16.31 15.79 29.38
N SER A 39 15.33 16.32 30.10
CA SER A 39 14.77 15.66 31.25
C SER A 39 13.60 14.76 30.81
N SER A 40 13.59 13.51 31.24
CA SER A 40 12.45 12.59 31.04
C SER A 40 11.20 13.18 31.70
N THR A 41 10.13 13.36 30.95
CA THR A 41 8.85 13.79 31.51
C THR A 41 8.01 12.54 31.80
N GLU A 42 7.90 12.16 33.07
CA GLU A 42 6.98 11.14 33.53
C GLU A 42 5.58 11.75 33.66
N ILE A 43 4.63 11.30 32.86
CA ILE A 43 3.22 11.66 33.03
C ILE A 43 2.57 10.59 33.88
N LYS A 44 2.31 10.88 35.15
CA LYS A 44 1.62 10.00 36.08
C LYS A 44 0.14 10.38 36.14
N VAL A 45 -0.73 9.60 35.51
CA VAL A 45 -2.19 9.73 35.69
C VAL A 45 -2.67 8.62 36.60
N THR A 46 -3.16 8.98 37.78
CA THR A 46 -3.65 8.01 38.77
C THR A 46 -5.17 8.00 38.76
N THR A 47 -5.78 7.03 38.08
CA THR A 47 -7.20 6.68 38.26
C THR A 47 -7.33 5.18 38.52
N TYR A 48 -7.82 4.83 39.69
CA TYR A 48 -7.84 3.45 40.22
C TYR A 48 -8.94 2.52 39.68
N THR A 49 -9.56 2.83 38.55
CA THR A 49 -10.73 2.08 38.03
C THR A 49 -10.54 1.36 36.71
N THR A 50 -9.40 1.58 36.03
CA THR A 50 -9.08 0.96 34.74
C THR A 50 -7.64 0.48 34.70
N ASP A 51 -7.35 -0.55 33.91
CA ASP A 51 -5.99 -0.99 33.61
C ASP A 51 -5.21 0.18 32.98
N MET A 52 -3.95 0.32 33.35
CA MET A 52 -3.14 1.45 32.93
C MET A 52 -1.88 0.98 32.22
N LEU A 53 -1.79 1.28 30.92
CA LEU A 53 -0.58 1.10 30.10
C LEU A 53 0.12 2.46 29.94
N THR A 54 1.38 2.53 30.36
CA THR A 54 2.22 3.74 30.24
C THR A 54 3.51 3.45 29.50
N PHE A 55 4.09 4.48 28.88
CA PHE A 55 5.30 4.39 28.10
C PHE A 55 6.36 5.39 28.53
N THR A 56 7.62 4.95 28.47
CA THR A 56 8.79 5.80 28.72
C THR A 56 9.85 5.51 27.65
N THR A 57 10.52 6.55 27.16
CA THR A 57 11.64 6.42 26.22
C THR A 57 12.91 7.05 26.76
N GLY A 58 14.06 6.55 26.32
CA GLY A 58 15.34 7.21 26.51
C GLY A 58 15.53 8.43 25.60
N SER A 59 16.67 9.07 25.73
CA SER A 59 17.05 10.22 24.89
C SER A 59 17.26 9.80 23.44
N ALA A 60 17.08 10.74 22.49
CA ALA A 60 17.43 10.52 21.09
C ALA A 60 18.93 10.23 20.95
N ILE A 61 19.27 9.37 19.98
CA ILE A 61 20.66 9.09 19.62
C ILE A 61 21.10 10.09 18.56
N SER A 62 22.29 10.68 18.77
CA SER A 62 22.99 11.49 17.78
C SER A 62 24.42 10.96 17.67
N LEU A 63 24.81 10.50 16.48
CA LEU A 63 26.17 10.10 16.16
C LEU A 63 26.75 11.05 15.12
N TYR A 64 27.98 11.48 15.35
CA TYR A 64 28.74 12.32 14.43
C TYR A 64 30.16 11.79 14.31
N ALA A 65 30.60 11.52 13.10
CA ALA A 65 31.96 11.11 12.82
C ALA A 65 32.76 12.31 12.28
N ASP A 66 33.85 12.64 12.94
CA ASP A 66 34.82 13.65 12.50
C ASP A 66 36.16 12.98 12.12
N GLN A 67 37.12 13.79 11.67
CA GLN A 67 38.45 13.28 11.27
C GLN A 67 39.13 12.51 12.42
N SER A 68 38.89 12.84 13.66
CA SER A 68 39.50 12.18 14.83
C SER A 68 38.84 10.83 15.15
N SER A 69 37.65 10.55 14.62
CA SER A 69 36.90 9.31 14.86
C SER A 69 37.53 8.09 14.18
N PHE A 70 38.43 8.28 13.21
CA PHE A 70 39.03 7.22 12.38
C PHE A 70 40.46 6.83 12.79
N GLY A 71 40.96 7.35 13.90
CA GLY A 71 42.29 7.05 14.39
C GLY A 71 42.45 5.57 14.78
N SER A 72 43.68 5.06 14.58
CA SER A 72 44.03 3.67 14.98
C SER A 72 43.96 3.44 16.50
N ASP A 73 43.97 4.50 17.26
CA ASP A 73 43.86 4.56 18.71
C ASP A 73 42.39 4.76 19.20
N LYS A 74 41.42 4.75 18.30
CA LYS A 74 40.00 4.98 18.60
C LYS A 74 39.21 3.71 18.46
N GLY A 75 38.31 3.45 19.43
CA GLY A 75 37.29 2.43 19.32
C GLY A 75 36.07 2.86 18.50
N SER A 76 35.13 1.96 18.37
CA SER A 76 33.83 2.24 17.73
C SER A 76 33.01 3.23 18.58
N LEU A 77 32.30 4.18 17.93
CA LEU A 77 31.42 5.12 18.60
C LEU A 77 30.04 4.49 18.78
N SER A 78 29.38 4.75 19.92
CA SER A 78 28.02 4.25 20.10
C SER A 78 27.16 5.19 20.92
N GLY A 79 25.85 5.16 20.63
CA GLY A 79 24.79 5.79 21.44
C GLY A 79 23.74 4.75 21.79
N GLU A 80 23.09 4.92 22.93
CA GLU A 80 22.08 3.99 23.43
C GLU A 80 20.81 4.72 23.85
N THR A 81 19.67 4.09 23.63
CA THR A 81 18.34 4.53 24.06
C THR A 81 17.48 3.34 24.43
N PHE A 82 16.29 3.58 24.98
CA PHE A 82 15.37 2.52 25.33
C PHE A 82 13.91 2.93 25.09
N ALA A 83 13.04 1.91 24.94
CA ALA A 83 11.59 2.03 24.97
C ALA A 83 11.04 1.08 26.01
N LYS A 84 10.25 1.59 26.97
CA LYS A 84 9.69 0.81 28.08
C LYS A 84 8.17 0.96 28.12
N ALA A 85 7.46 -0.19 28.14
CA ALA A 85 6.04 -0.28 28.46
C ALA A 85 5.88 -0.74 29.90
N THR A 86 4.95 -0.13 30.65
CA THR A 86 4.55 -0.54 32.01
C THR A 86 3.04 -0.71 32.04
N LEU A 87 2.57 -1.92 32.30
CA LEU A 87 1.14 -2.24 32.45
C LEU A 87 0.84 -2.52 33.94
N VAL A 88 -0.20 -1.84 34.44
CA VAL A 88 -0.71 -2.03 35.80
C VAL A 88 -2.15 -2.52 35.70
N ALA A 89 -2.44 -3.72 36.24
CA ALA A 89 -3.80 -4.26 36.33
C ALA A 89 -4.60 -3.52 37.39
N ASN A 90 -5.89 -3.33 37.17
CA ASN A 90 -6.77 -2.76 38.19
C ASN A 90 -7.09 -3.79 39.29
N ASN A 91 -7.39 -3.29 40.48
CA ASN A 91 -7.65 -4.12 41.67
C ASN A 91 -8.88 -5.03 41.56
N LYS A 92 -9.69 -4.96 40.51
CA LYS A 92 -10.93 -5.74 40.33
C LYS A 92 -10.73 -6.97 39.47
N THR A 93 -9.85 -6.90 38.47
CA THR A 93 -9.64 -7.97 37.48
C THR A 93 -8.46 -8.87 37.81
N ASN A 94 -7.51 -8.41 38.63
CA ASN A 94 -6.26 -9.12 39.00
C ASN A 94 -5.38 -9.50 37.81
N GLU A 95 -5.79 -9.19 36.58
CA GLU A 95 -5.06 -9.45 35.35
C GLU A 95 -5.45 -8.40 34.30
N ALA A 96 -4.48 -7.88 33.58
CA ALA A 96 -4.66 -6.98 32.46
C ALA A 96 -3.78 -7.42 31.29
N THR A 97 -4.29 -7.32 30.08
CA THR A 97 -3.54 -7.58 28.86
C THR A 97 -3.76 -6.43 27.88
N ASP A 98 -2.68 -5.92 27.31
CA ASP A 98 -2.73 -4.87 26.31
C ASP A 98 -1.64 -5.09 25.24
N ASN A 99 -1.68 -4.30 24.16
CA ASN A 99 -0.70 -4.38 23.08
C ASN A 99 0.00 -3.03 22.91
N TYR A 100 1.23 -3.07 22.41
CA TYR A 100 2.01 -1.89 22.08
C TYR A 100 2.94 -2.14 20.89
N TYR A 101 3.45 -1.05 20.33
CA TYR A 101 4.36 -1.01 19.19
C TYR A 101 5.61 -0.24 19.57
N VAL A 102 6.77 -0.69 19.10
CA VAL A 102 8.05 -0.01 19.27
C VAL A 102 8.65 0.29 17.92
N TYR A 103 9.07 1.53 17.72
CA TYR A 103 9.68 2.01 16.48
C TYR A 103 11.00 2.71 16.76
N PHE A 104 11.93 2.62 15.81
CA PHE A 104 13.13 3.42 15.78
C PHE A 104 13.14 4.27 14.52
N ASN A 105 13.07 5.59 14.67
CA ASN A 105 13.01 6.51 13.55
C ASN A 105 14.37 7.17 13.34
N ILE A 106 15.01 6.87 12.21
CA ILE A 106 16.23 7.54 11.76
C ILE A 106 15.80 8.78 10.97
N GLU A 107 15.88 9.96 11.60
CA GLU A 107 15.41 11.22 11.03
C GLU A 107 16.36 11.79 9.98
N ASN A 108 17.66 11.54 10.14
CA ASN A 108 18.69 11.90 9.19
C ASN A 108 19.85 10.93 9.31
N ASN A 109 20.36 10.46 8.20
CA ASN A 109 21.55 9.62 8.11
C ASN A 109 22.33 9.98 6.83
N THR A 110 23.58 10.41 6.99
CA THR A 110 24.47 10.78 5.88
C THR A 110 25.66 9.82 5.75
N PHE A 111 25.70 8.75 6.56
CA PHE A 111 26.71 7.72 6.44
C PHE A 111 26.55 6.91 5.15
N LYS A 112 27.67 6.36 4.68
CA LYS A 112 27.74 5.52 3.48
C LYS A 112 28.77 4.41 3.70
N TYR A 113 28.70 3.35 2.89
CA TYR A 113 29.73 2.32 2.87
C TYR A 113 31.04 2.90 2.30
N THR A 114 32.13 2.79 3.04
CA THR A 114 33.46 3.24 2.62
C THR A 114 34.39 2.07 2.29
N LEU A 115 34.13 0.91 2.88
CA LEU A 115 34.96 -0.31 2.75
C LEU A 115 34.21 -1.48 2.06
N GLY A 116 33.02 -1.21 1.50
CA GLY A 116 32.14 -2.20 0.88
C GLY A 116 30.96 -2.61 1.77
N GLU A 117 29.92 -3.19 1.15
CA GLU A 117 28.67 -3.57 1.82
C GLU A 117 28.80 -4.74 2.81
N ASP A 118 29.89 -5.49 2.75
CA ASP A 118 30.26 -6.52 3.71
C ASP A 118 30.76 -5.95 5.04
N LYS A 119 31.14 -4.65 5.06
CA LYS A 119 31.59 -3.90 6.23
C LYS A 119 30.65 -2.71 6.53
N PRO A 120 29.47 -2.97 7.11
CA PRO A 120 28.52 -1.91 7.44
C PRO A 120 29.11 -0.91 8.44
N GLU A 121 28.96 0.37 8.14
CA GLU A 121 29.46 1.48 8.98
C GLU A 121 28.59 1.66 10.25
N LEU A 122 27.29 1.37 10.17
CA LEU A 122 26.34 1.54 11.27
C LEU A 122 25.62 0.23 11.57
N ILE A 123 25.72 -0.22 12.82
CA ILE A 123 25.02 -1.40 13.34
C ILE A 123 24.06 -0.98 14.43
N LEU A 124 22.80 -1.38 14.29
CA LEU A 124 21.74 -1.25 15.31
C LEU A 124 21.59 -2.57 16.05
N THR A 125 22.07 -2.65 17.29
CA THR A 125 21.81 -3.77 18.20
C THR A 125 20.55 -3.51 18.97
N VAL A 126 19.63 -4.47 19.01
CA VAL A 126 18.37 -4.39 19.75
C VAL A 126 18.32 -5.52 20.76
N THR A 127 18.12 -5.18 22.05
CA THR A 127 17.88 -6.16 23.12
C THR A 127 16.40 -6.11 23.50
N GLY A 128 15.74 -7.26 23.47
CA GLY A 128 14.32 -7.41 23.80
C GLY A 128 14.03 -7.42 25.30
N PRO A 129 12.74 -7.46 25.71
CA PRO A 129 12.32 -7.49 27.10
C PRO A 129 12.75 -8.74 27.88
N ASP A 130 13.12 -9.80 27.19
CA ASP A 130 13.66 -11.04 27.74
C ASP A 130 15.17 -11.00 28.00
N GLY A 131 15.82 -9.86 27.67
CA GLY A 131 17.26 -9.67 27.78
C GLY A 131 18.07 -10.26 26.61
N ASN A 132 17.41 -10.87 25.63
CA ASN A 132 18.07 -11.45 24.47
C ASN A 132 18.17 -10.43 23.32
N GLU A 133 19.17 -10.62 22.46
CA GLU A 133 19.28 -9.86 21.22
C GLU A 133 18.15 -10.24 20.25
N VAL A 134 17.51 -9.25 19.67
CA VAL A 134 16.57 -9.41 18.56
C VAL A 134 17.39 -9.68 17.30
N THR A 135 17.13 -10.80 16.62
CA THR A 135 17.87 -11.24 15.44
C THR A 135 17.10 -11.10 14.13
N GLU A 136 15.81 -10.74 14.21
CA GLU A 136 14.94 -10.55 13.03
C GLU A 136 14.18 -9.23 13.13
N ILE A 137 14.40 -8.34 12.17
CA ILE A 137 13.62 -7.13 11.93
C ILE A 137 13.33 -7.07 10.43
N SER A 138 12.06 -6.95 10.06
CA SER A 138 11.64 -6.88 8.66
C SER A 138 12.35 -5.75 7.91
N GLY A 139 12.85 -6.04 6.72
CA GLY A 139 13.54 -5.07 5.86
C GLY A 139 14.99 -4.76 6.26
N LEU A 140 15.55 -5.39 7.30
CA LEU A 140 16.94 -5.21 7.72
C LEU A 140 17.71 -6.54 7.71
N THR A 141 18.99 -6.45 7.38
CA THR A 141 19.91 -7.59 7.41
C THR A 141 20.69 -7.61 8.71
N HIS A 142 20.57 -8.72 9.47
CA HIS A 142 21.35 -8.95 10.67
C HIS A 142 22.78 -9.37 10.31
N LYS A 143 23.77 -8.72 10.93
CA LYS A 143 25.20 -8.99 10.71
C LYS A 143 25.96 -9.07 12.03
N VAL A 144 27.05 -9.83 12.03
CA VAL A 144 28.05 -9.84 13.09
C VAL A 144 29.37 -9.42 12.46
N VAL A 145 29.93 -8.33 12.94
CA VAL A 145 31.19 -7.76 12.41
C VAL A 145 32.22 -7.62 13.52
N GLN A 146 33.46 -7.43 13.14
CA GLN A 146 34.53 -7.11 14.08
C GLN A 146 35.12 -5.74 13.78
N ASP A 147 35.25 -4.93 14.82
CA ASP A 147 35.91 -3.64 14.72
C ASP A 147 37.44 -3.79 14.72
N ARG A 148 38.16 -2.69 14.61
CA ARG A 148 39.62 -2.60 14.59
C ARG A 148 40.27 -3.25 15.82
N GLU A 149 39.57 -3.28 16.97
CA GLU A 149 40.04 -3.87 18.21
C GLU A 149 39.69 -5.36 18.33
N ASN A 150 39.19 -5.98 17.25
CA ASN A 150 38.65 -7.34 17.22
C ASN A 150 37.47 -7.57 18.17
N LYS A 151 36.76 -6.50 18.54
CA LYS A 151 35.54 -6.58 19.31
C LYS A 151 34.37 -6.94 18.38
N SER A 152 33.64 -7.99 18.74
CA SER A 152 32.44 -8.41 18.01
C SER A 152 31.29 -7.45 18.27
N ILE A 153 30.66 -7.00 17.19
CA ILE A 153 29.46 -6.13 17.19
C ILE A 153 28.40 -6.86 16.37
N SER A 154 27.27 -7.15 17.04
CA SER A 154 26.12 -7.87 16.47
C SER A 154 24.93 -6.92 16.35
N GLY A 155 24.13 -7.07 15.29
CA GLY A 155 22.91 -6.31 15.08
C GLY A 155 22.57 -6.11 13.60
N PHE A 156 21.73 -5.15 13.32
CA PHE A 156 21.21 -4.87 11.98
C PHE A 156 22.03 -3.78 11.28
N ASP A 157 22.32 -4.02 10.02
CA ASP A 157 22.94 -3.02 9.15
C ASP A 157 21.96 -1.89 8.85
N VAL A 158 22.30 -0.69 9.32
CA VAL A 158 21.52 0.54 9.08
C VAL A 158 22.38 1.64 8.42
N THR A 159 23.46 1.28 7.76
CA THR A 159 24.45 2.20 7.21
C THR A 159 23.86 3.28 6.32
N THR A 160 22.90 2.93 5.47
CA THR A 160 22.24 3.88 4.56
C THR A 160 20.73 4.02 4.85
N THR A 161 20.26 3.44 5.95
CA THR A 161 18.84 3.43 6.30
C THR A 161 18.41 4.81 6.81
N ASN A 162 17.24 5.24 6.36
CA ASN A 162 16.50 6.40 6.85
C ASN A 162 15.04 6.02 7.07
N GLY A 163 14.34 6.75 7.94
CA GLY A 163 12.91 6.56 8.21
C GLY A 163 12.63 5.66 9.40
N LEU A 164 11.44 5.12 9.43
CA LEU A 164 10.87 4.39 10.57
C LEU A 164 11.13 2.90 10.44
N ILE A 165 11.78 2.33 11.44
CA ILE A 165 12.03 0.89 11.58
C ILE A 165 11.06 0.36 12.65
N THR A 166 10.31 -0.70 12.35
CA THR A 166 9.45 -1.37 13.34
C THR A 166 10.28 -2.36 14.14
N ILE A 167 10.52 -2.06 15.43
CA ILE A 167 11.27 -2.93 16.35
C ILE A 167 10.36 -4.00 16.95
N ALA A 168 9.14 -3.63 17.34
CA ALA A 168 8.13 -4.56 17.83
C ALA A 168 6.76 -4.21 17.23
N ASN A 169 6.14 -5.21 16.58
CA ASN A 169 4.84 -5.10 15.96
C ASN A 169 3.79 -5.81 16.82
N LYS A 170 2.86 -5.03 17.40
CA LYS A 170 1.76 -5.56 18.25
C LYS A 170 2.26 -6.51 19.35
N LYS A 171 3.25 -6.06 20.14
CA LYS A 171 3.73 -6.83 21.28
C LYS A 171 2.68 -6.85 22.38
N THR A 172 2.31 -8.04 22.85
CA THR A 172 1.37 -8.21 23.96
C THR A 172 2.12 -8.15 25.28
N ILE A 173 1.61 -7.36 26.22
CA ILE A 173 2.06 -7.30 27.61
C ILE A 173 0.91 -7.73 28.53
N THR A 174 1.20 -8.60 29.51
CA THR A 174 0.22 -9.08 30.50
C THR A 174 0.75 -8.79 31.90
N ALA A 175 -0.03 -8.06 32.69
CA ALA A 175 0.22 -7.79 34.11
C ALA A 175 -0.77 -8.58 34.97
N THR A 176 -0.29 -9.11 36.10
CA THR A 176 -1.12 -9.72 37.15
C THR A 176 -1.29 -8.77 38.32
N THR A 177 -1.12 -9.20 39.55
CA THR A 177 -1.24 -8.35 40.76
C THR A 177 -0.21 -7.24 40.82
N ASP A 178 0.97 -7.44 40.20
CA ASP A 178 2.06 -6.48 40.19
C ASP A 178 2.18 -5.81 38.82
N ALA A 179 2.77 -4.62 38.80
CA ALA A 179 3.09 -3.93 37.53
C ALA A 179 4.06 -4.78 36.70
N LYS A 180 3.76 -4.96 35.41
CA LYS A 180 4.65 -5.62 34.45
C LYS A 180 5.37 -4.54 33.65
N GLU A 181 6.69 -4.65 33.61
CA GLU A 181 7.54 -3.81 32.75
C GLU A 181 8.16 -4.66 31.65
N GLU A 182 8.18 -4.10 30.43
CA GLU A 182 8.90 -4.63 29.26
C GLU A 182 9.72 -3.52 28.64
N GLN A 183 11.03 -3.76 28.45
CA GLN A 183 11.94 -2.76 27.90
C GLN A 183 12.71 -3.32 26.71
N TYR A 184 12.75 -2.55 25.64
CA TYR A 184 13.69 -2.70 24.53
C TYR A 184 14.83 -1.72 24.71
N THR A 185 16.07 -2.21 24.59
CA THR A 185 17.28 -1.37 24.57
C THR A 185 17.86 -1.36 23.16
N LEU A 186 18.12 -0.17 22.63
CA LEU A 186 18.61 0.06 21.29
C LEU A 186 19.97 0.74 21.35
N LYS A 187 20.98 0.08 20.80
CA LYS A 187 22.34 0.61 20.72
C LYS A 187 22.74 0.76 19.25
N LEU A 188 23.04 1.98 18.85
CA LEU A 188 23.56 2.29 17.52
C LEU A 188 25.07 2.45 17.61
N THR A 189 25.81 1.72 16.77
CA THR A 189 27.28 1.72 16.78
C THR A 189 27.78 2.09 15.39
N PHE A 190 28.63 3.15 15.32
CA PHE A 190 29.53 3.37 14.20
C PHE A 190 30.77 2.49 14.39
N VAL A 191 30.98 1.56 13.47
CA VAL A 191 32.04 0.56 13.56
C VAL A 191 33.33 1.12 13.00
N ASN A 192 34.37 1.24 13.82
CA ASN A 192 35.68 1.67 13.37
C ASN A 192 36.46 0.44 12.87
N TYR A 193 36.65 0.32 11.57
CA TYR A 193 37.37 -0.78 10.91
C TYR A 193 38.84 -0.45 10.66
N GLU A 194 39.65 -1.46 10.37
CA GLU A 194 40.90 -1.27 9.64
C GLU A 194 40.56 -0.91 8.19
N GLY A 195 41.06 0.24 7.74
CA GLY A 195 40.82 0.79 6.41
C GLY A 195 40.51 2.28 6.44
N ASP A 196 40.37 2.87 5.28
CA ASP A 196 40.10 4.30 5.12
C ASP A 196 38.60 4.57 5.13
N GLN A 197 38.08 5.02 6.29
CA GLN A 197 36.67 5.44 6.48
C GLN A 197 36.49 6.97 6.44
N THR A 198 37.56 7.72 6.07
CA THR A 198 37.52 9.21 6.12
C THR A 198 36.49 9.83 5.18
N ALA A 199 35.96 9.09 4.20
CA ALA A 199 34.85 9.53 3.37
C ALA A 199 33.54 9.73 4.17
N ASN A 200 33.47 9.24 5.42
CA ASN A 200 32.40 9.53 6.39
C ASN A 200 32.75 10.68 7.34
N ALA A 201 33.88 11.35 7.16
CA ALA A 201 34.18 12.58 7.93
C ALA A 201 33.09 13.63 7.66
N SER A 202 32.53 14.18 8.72
CA SER A 202 31.34 15.06 8.70
C SER A 202 30.00 14.35 8.44
N SER A 203 29.95 13.01 8.39
CA SER A 203 28.70 12.28 8.37
C SER A 203 28.09 12.22 9.77
N GLY A 204 26.77 12.29 9.81
CA GLY A 204 26.00 12.24 11.05
C GLY A 204 24.72 11.45 10.89
N LEU A 205 24.22 10.96 12.03
CA LEU A 205 22.94 10.33 12.14
C LEU A 205 22.21 10.90 13.36
N SER A 206 20.92 11.15 13.20
CA SER A 206 20.00 11.44 14.31
C SER A 206 18.83 10.47 14.26
N ALA A 207 18.52 9.84 15.39
CA ALA A 207 17.43 8.89 15.51
C ALA A 207 16.78 8.97 16.89
N LYS A 208 15.50 8.59 16.95
CA LYS A 208 14.73 8.49 18.19
C LYS A 208 13.93 7.19 18.24
N VAL A 209 13.76 6.67 19.45
CA VAL A 209 12.85 5.56 19.69
C VAL A 209 11.45 6.11 19.99
N MET A 210 10.43 5.39 19.55
CA MET A 210 9.02 5.69 19.84
C MET A 210 8.33 4.42 20.31
N ILE A 211 7.41 4.56 21.27
CA ILE A 211 6.59 3.47 21.79
C ILE A 211 5.18 3.98 22.00
N GLN A 212 4.17 3.21 21.54
CA GLN A 212 2.78 3.64 21.60
C GLN A 212 1.81 2.46 21.51
N LYS A 213 0.55 2.71 21.88
CA LYS A 213 -0.53 1.71 21.85
C LYS A 213 -1.05 1.44 20.43
N GLU A 214 -1.12 2.46 19.61
CA GLU A 214 -1.65 2.37 18.25
C GLU A 214 -0.51 2.16 17.23
N LYS A 215 -0.79 1.38 16.21
CA LYS A 215 0.17 1.19 15.11
C LYS A 215 0.40 2.51 14.36
N ILE A 216 1.66 2.85 14.10
CA ILE A 216 1.97 3.91 13.13
C ILE A 216 1.72 3.34 11.73
N VAL A 217 0.71 3.86 11.07
CA VAL A 217 0.50 3.57 9.66
C VAL A 217 1.48 4.44 8.88
N GLN A 218 2.50 3.83 8.30
CA GLN A 218 3.38 4.52 7.36
C GLN A 218 2.61 4.81 6.09
N THR A 219 2.65 6.05 5.68
CA THR A 219 2.06 6.48 4.42
C THR A 219 3.15 6.86 3.43
N VAL A 220 2.80 6.96 2.17
CA VAL A 220 3.70 7.42 1.11
C VAL A 220 4.37 8.75 1.50
N ALA A 221 3.65 9.66 2.16
CA ALA A 221 4.18 10.95 2.61
C ALA A 221 5.32 10.86 3.67
N ASN A 222 5.41 9.75 4.38
CA ASN A 222 6.48 9.54 5.38
C ASN A 222 7.78 8.99 4.75
N VAL A 223 7.66 8.31 3.61
CA VAL A 223 8.76 7.59 2.95
C VAL A 223 9.30 8.37 1.74
N CYS A 224 8.40 9.00 0.98
CA CYS A 224 8.72 9.64 -0.29
C CYS A 224 9.13 11.10 -0.14
N LYS A 225 10.01 11.54 -1.02
CA LYS A 225 10.46 12.94 -1.09
C LYS A 225 9.93 13.59 -2.37
N ASN A 226 9.56 14.87 -2.29
CA ASN A 226 9.19 15.65 -3.47
C ASN A 226 10.29 15.57 -4.54
N GLY A 227 9.91 15.27 -5.79
CA GLY A 227 10.83 15.08 -6.91
C GLY A 227 11.43 13.68 -7.02
N GLN A 228 11.16 12.77 -6.09
CA GLN A 228 11.54 11.36 -6.21
C GLN A 228 10.66 10.66 -7.23
N SER A 229 11.22 9.76 -8.06
CA SER A 229 10.45 8.92 -8.97
C SER A 229 9.32 8.20 -8.23
N LEU A 230 8.09 8.29 -8.74
CA LEU A 230 6.93 7.67 -8.09
C LEU A 230 7.10 6.15 -7.97
N SER A 231 7.67 5.49 -8.98
CA SER A 231 7.91 4.04 -8.93
C SER A 231 8.89 3.64 -7.82
N SER A 232 10.02 4.36 -7.71
CA SER A 232 11.00 4.14 -6.64
C SER A 232 10.43 4.45 -5.26
N CYS A 233 9.57 5.46 -5.19
CA CYS A 233 8.87 5.87 -3.99
C CYS A 233 7.93 4.74 -3.49
N ILE A 234 7.09 4.19 -4.38
CA ILE A 234 6.18 3.09 -4.01
C ILE A 234 6.98 1.82 -3.67
N ALA A 235 8.02 1.48 -4.45
CA ALA A 235 8.87 0.33 -4.14
C ALA A 235 9.52 0.42 -2.75
N ALA A 236 9.89 1.62 -2.31
CA ALA A 236 10.44 1.84 -0.97
C ALA A 236 9.45 1.61 0.17
N MET A 237 8.16 1.43 -0.13
CA MET A 237 7.13 1.05 0.86
C MET A 237 7.14 -0.47 1.15
N ASP A 238 7.87 -1.27 0.36
CA ASP A 238 7.98 -2.71 0.59
C ASP A 238 8.59 -3.02 1.97
N GLY A 239 7.99 -3.97 2.68
CA GLY A 239 8.34 -4.28 4.07
C GLY A 239 7.90 -3.23 5.11
N ILE A 240 7.38 -2.06 4.68
CA ILE A 240 6.86 -0.97 5.51
C ILE A 240 5.33 -0.98 5.49
N ASP A 241 4.74 -1.00 4.31
CA ASP A 241 3.29 -1.10 4.11
C ASP A 241 2.90 -2.57 3.95
N GLU A 242 2.19 -3.12 4.93
CA GLU A 242 1.72 -4.51 4.93
C GLU A 242 0.72 -4.81 3.81
N THR A 243 0.25 -3.79 3.09
CA THR A 243 -0.64 -3.94 1.94
C THR A 243 0.09 -3.93 0.59
N LEU A 244 1.42 -3.71 0.60
CA LEU A 244 2.26 -3.77 -0.59
C LEU A 244 3.09 -5.06 -0.58
N TYR A 245 3.04 -5.83 -1.66
CA TYR A 245 3.73 -7.11 -1.80
C TYR A 245 4.69 -7.08 -2.99
N TYR A 246 5.94 -7.48 -2.77
CA TYR A 246 6.91 -7.71 -3.84
C TYR A 246 6.78 -9.12 -4.38
N HIS A 247 6.37 -9.25 -5.64
CA HIS A 247 6.02 -10.52 -6.28
C HIS A 247 7.23 -11.21 -6.92
N ASP A 248 8.26 -11.48 -6.13
CA ASP A 248 9.42 -12.27 -6.56
C ASP A 248 9.20 -13.79 -6.43
N ALA A 249 10.26 -14.56 -6.65
CA ALA A 249 10.22 -16.03 -6.58
C ALA A 249 9.96 -16.57 -5.17
N SER A 250 10.25 -15.79 -4.12
CA SER A 250 10.08 -16.18 -2.71
C SER A 250 8.65 -16.02 -2.23
N LEU A 251 7.86 -15.11 -2.85
CA LEU A 251 6.50 -14.82 -2.42
C LEU A 251 5.55 -15.98 -2.77
N THR A 252 5.04 -16.64 -1.74
CA THR A 252 4.11 -17.76 -1.90
C THR A 252 2.84 -17.32 -2.63
N ASN A 253 2.49 -18.03 -3.71
CA ASN A 253 1.36 -17.74 -4.61
C ASN A 253 1.44 -16.39 -5.33
N GLY A 254 2.58 -15.69 -5.28
CA GLY A 254 2.83 -14.46 -6.02
C GLY A 254 2.92 -14.66 -7.53
N ALA A 255 2.93 -13.57 -8.30
CA ALA A 255 3.03 -13.59 -9.76
C ALA A 255 4.41 -14.03 -10.27
N ASN A 256 5.46 -13.88 -9.47
CA ASN A 256 6.87 -14.12 -9.83
C ASN A 256 7.31 -13.28 -11.06
N ASP A 257 6.95 -12.00 -11.05
CA ASP A 257 7.25 -11.05 -12.13
C ASP A 257 8.04 -9.82 -11.63
N ASN A 258 8.52 -9.88 -10.39
CA ASN A 258 9.25 -8.80 -9.73
C ASN A 258 8.47 -7.47 -9.68
N SER A 259 7.14 -7.52 -9.67
CA SER A 259 6.28 -6.36 -9.48
C SER A 259 5.98 -6.11 -8.01
N TYR A 260 5.70 -4.86 -7.66
CA TYR A 260 5.08 -4.48 -6.38
C TYR A 260 3.60 -4.31 -6.60
N ARG A 261 2.74 -4.94 -5.79
CA ARG A 261 1.28 -4.86 -5.95
C ARG A 261 0.60 -4.58 -4.63
N PHE A 262 -0.38 -3.66 -4.66
CA PHE A 262 -1.21 -3.37 -3.50
C PHE A 262 -2.34 -4.40 -3.34
N ALA A 263 -2.51 -4.92 -2.12
CA ALA A 263 -3.50 -5.94 -1.77
C ALA A 263 -4.08 -5.70 -0.38
N GLY A 264 -5.39 -5.88 -0.21
CA GLY A 264 -6.05 -5.68 1.08
C GLY A 264 -7.43 -5.05 0.99
N ALA A 265 -8.02 -4.70 2.13
CA ALA A 265 -9.29 -3.99 2.18
C ALA A 265 -9.17 -2.54 1.70
N SER A 266 -10.24 -1.99 1.12
CA SER A 266 -10.21 -0.67 0.49
C SER A 266 -9.90 0.48 1.45
N ASP A 267 -10.23 0.34 2.72
CA ASP A 267 -9.99 1.29 3.80
C ASP A 267 -8.59 1.16 4.43
N GLN A 268 -7.86 0.10 4.11
CA GLN A 268 -6.51 -0.15 4.61
C GLN A 268 -5.42 0.18 3.58
N VAL A 269 -5.76 0.08 2.29
CA VAL A 269 -4.79 0.29 1.20
C VAL A 269 -4.71 1.76 0.82
N ASN A 270 -3.57 2.40 1.14
CA ASN A 270 -3.32 3.83 0.91
C ASN A 270 -2.63 4.07 -0.44
N ASN A 271 -3.33 3.83 -1.54
CA ASN A 271 -2.81 3.86 -2.90
C ASN A 271 -3.54 4.85 -3.83
N TYR A 272 -4.21 5.87 -3.28
CA TYR A 272 -4.92 6.87 -4.10
C TYR A 272 -3.96 7.89 -4.71
N VAL A 273 -4.21 8.25 -5.97
CA VAL A 273 -3.50 9.26 -6.76
C VAL A 273 -4.49 10.24 -7.34
N CYS A 274 -4.18 11.53 -7.29
CA CYS A 274 -4.90 12.56 -8.04
C CYS A 274 -4.31 12.63 -9.47
N PHE A 275 -5.12 12.28 -10.47
CA PHE A 275 -4.70 12.29 -11.87
C PHE A 275 -5.75 12.99 -12.75
N GLY A 276 -5.30 13.92 -13.57
CA GLY A 276 -6.19 14.76 -14.41
C GLY A 276 -6.59 16.09 -13.75
N SER A 277 -6.07 16.39 -12.54
CA SER A 277 -6.31 17.67 -11.85
C SER A 277 -5.15 18.01 -10.90
N THR A 278 -4.87 19.31 -10.75
CA THR A 278 -3.97 19.87 -9.72
C THR A 278 -4.74 20.56 -8.60
N THR A 279 -6.07 20.50 -8.63
CA THR A 279 -6.93 21.15 -7.63
C THR A 279 -6.84 20.45 -6.28
N THR A 280 -6.76 21.21 -5.19
CA THR A 280 -6.79 20.70 -3.82
C THR A 280 -8.05 21.19 -3.10
N PRO A 281 -8.87 20.30 -2.52
CA PRO A 281 -8.76 18.84 -2.56
C PRO A 281 -8.96 18.26 -3.97
N CYS A 282 -8.39 17.09 -4.24
CA CYS A 282 -8.56 16.41 -5.52
C CYS A 282 -10.03 16.13 -5.81
N PRO A 283 -10.57 16.51 -6.98
CA PRO A 283 -11.93 16.16 -7.35
C PRO A 283 -12.13 14.63 -7.38
N THR A 284 -13.27 14.15 -6.94
CA THR A 284 -13.56 12.69 -6.87
C THR A 284 -13.46 12.01 -8.23
N ASP A 285 -13.83 12.72 -9.31
CA ASP A 285 -13.70 12.20 -10.68
C ASP A 285 -12.24 12.09 -11.17
N ASN A 286 -11.30 12.70 -10.47
CA ASN A 286 -9.86 12.64 -10.74
C ASN A 286 -9.10 11.70 -9.79
N LEU A 287 -9.81 10.93 -8.95
CA LEU A 287 -9.19 9.91 -8.11
C LEU A 287 -8.91 8.63 -8.91
N TYR A 288 -7.68 8.18 -8.82
CA TYR A 288 -7.20 6.89 -9.31
C TYR A 288 -6.57 6.12 -8.16
N ARG A 289 -6.31 4.83 -8.38
CA ARG A 289 -5.61 3.98 -7.40
C ARG A 289 -4.44 3.26 -8.09
N ILE A 290 -3.35 3.10 -7.38
CA ILE A 290 -2.18 2.36 -7.86
C ILE A 290 -2.47 0.87 -7.73
N ILE A 291 -2.43 0.14 -8.87
CA ILE A 291 -2.44 -1.33 -8.87
C ILE A 291 -1.08 -1.82 -8.36
N GLY A 292 -0.01 -1.23 -8.86
CA GLY A 292 1.34 -1.61 -8.51
C GLY A 292 2.42 -0.93 -9.33
N VAL A 293 3.65 -1.36 -9.12
CA VAL A 293 4.84 -0.98 -9.89
C VAL A 293 5.30 -2.18 -10.70
N PHE A 294 5.43 -2.01 -12.02
CA PHE A 294 5.82 -3.02 -12.98
C PHE A 294 7.06 -2.53 -13.73
N GLY A 295 8.23 -3.07 -13.38
CA GLY A 295 9.50 -2.48 -13.77
C GLY A 295 9.66 -1.09 -13.13
N ASP A 296 9.78 -0.06 -13.95
CA ASP A 296 9.88 1.35 -13.55
C ASP A 296 8.57 2.15 -13.73
N GLN A 297 7.47 1.48 -14.10
CA GLN A 297 6.18 2.10 -14.39
C GLN A 297 5.17 1.86 -13.28
N VAL A 298 4.39 2.89 -12.95
CA VAL A 298 3.29 2.80 -11.98
C VAL A 298 1.98 2.61 -12.71
N LYS A 299 1.30 1.48 -12.49
CA LYS A 299 0.02 1.13 -13.13
C LYS A 299 -1.14 1.65 -12.28
N LEU A 300 -1.99 2.46 -12.90
CA LEU A 300 -3.17 3.07 -12.28
C LEU A 300 -4.47 2.48 -12.82
N ILE A 301 -5.50 2.46 -11.96
CA ILE A 301 -6.90 2.23 -12.32
C ILE A 301 -7.75 3.38 -11.77
N LYS A 302 -8.78 3.81 -12.51
CA LYS A 302 -9.72 4.80 -11.98
C LYS A 302 -10.39 4.27 -10.70
N SER A 303 -10.54 5.13 -9.69
CA SER A 303 -11.06 4.70 -8.38
C SER A 303 -12.54 4.31 -8.42
N ASP A 304 -13.35 5.00 -9.24
CA ASP A 304 -14.75 4.68 -9.50
C ASP A 304 -14.98 4.39 -11.00
N TYR A 305 -16.12 3.86 -11.35
CA TYR A 305 -16.45 3.52 -12.74
C TYR A 305 -16.51 4.75 -13.64
N ALA A 306 -16.26 4.53 -14.94
CA ALA A 306 -16.21 5.58 -15.91
C ALA A 306 -17.61 6.11 -16.28
N THR A 307 -17.66 7.40 -16.55
CA THR A 307 -18.86 8.12 -17.06
C THR A 307 -18.76 8.33 -18.56
N SER A 308 -19.90 8.64 -19.22
CA SER A 308 -19.90 9.05 -20.62
C SER A 308 -19.25 10.42 -20.85
N ALA A 309 -19.17 11.27 -19.82
CA ALA A 309 -18.40 12.51 -19.91
C ALA A 309 -16.89 12.24 -20.09
N LEU A 310 -16.38 11.18 -19.43
CA LEU A 310 -14.97 10.79 -19.52
C LEU A 310 -14.65 10.00 -20.79
N LEU A 311 -15.49 9.03 -21.18
CA LEU A 311 -15.19 8.11 -22.27
C LEU A 311 -15.98 8.36 -23.57
N GLY A 312 -16.88 9.37 -23.59
CA GLY A 312 -17.75 9.66 -24.72
C GLY A 312 -19.02 8.80 -24.75
N ALA A 313 -20.05 9.32 -25.42
CA ALA A 313 -21.30 8.62 -25.72
C ALA A 313 -21.34 8.04 -27.15
N ASP A 314 -20.19 8.00 -27.83
CA ASP A 314 -19.93 7.35 -29.11
C ASP A 314 -19.21 6.00 -28.92
N GLY A 315 -18.55 5.50 -29.96
CA GLY A 315 -17.82 4.23 -29.90
C GLY A 315 -18.71 3.07 -29.44
N ASP A 316 -18.25 2.29 -28.48
CA ASP A 316 -19.01 1.17 -27.92
C ASP A 316 -19.91 1.55 -26.71
N TYR A 317 -20.14 2.86 -26.49
CA TYR A 317 -21.14 3.30 -25.51
C TYR A 317 -22.52 2.71 -25.85
N SER A 318 -23.19 2.13 -24.86
CA SER A 318 -24.54 1.56 -25.02
C SER A 318 -25.61 2.46 -24.40
N LYS A 319 -25.57 2.61 -23.09
CA LYS A 319 -26.49 3.38 -22.28
C LYS A 319 -25.94 3.49 -20.85
N MET A 320 -26.64 4.25 -20.00
CA MET A 320 -26.28 4.28 -18.56
C MET A 320 -26.34 2.86 -17.97
N TYR A 321 -25.44 2.57 -17.02
CA TYR A 321 -25.37 1.26 -16.37
C TYR A 321 -26.72 0.86 -15.75
N THR A 322 -27.35 1.76 -15.00
CA THR A 322 -28.64 1.54 -14.36
C THR A 322 -29.77 1.20 -15.33
N ALA A 323 -29.70 1.72 -16.57
CA ALA A 323 -30.68 1.43 -17.62
C ALA A 323 -30.58 0.01 -18.19
N ASN A 324 -29.55 -0.76 -17.84
CA ASN A 324 -29.38 -2.16 -18.23
C ASN A 324 -30.19 -3.12 -17.33
N GLY A 325 -30.67 -2.65 -16.17
CA GLY A 325 -31.33 -3.51 -15.17
C GLY A 325 -30.39 -4.45 -14.43
N TRP A 326 -29.06 -4.19 -14.47
CA TRP A 326 -28.07 -4.94 -13.71
C TRP A 326 -28.20 -4.67 -12.21
N ASP A 327 -27.90 -5.68 -11.40
CA ASP A 327 -27.84 -5.53 -9.96
C ASP A 327 -26.72 -4.52 -9.57
N ASN A 328 -27.09 -3.53 -8.77
CA ASN A 328 -26.23 -2.45 -8.27
C ASN A 328 -26.23 -2.34 -6.74
N SER A 329 -26.84 -3.30 -6.05
CA SER A 329 -26.97 -3.30 -4.58
C SER A 329 -25.62 -3.32 -3.84
N ASN A 330 -24.59 -3.84 -4.49
CA ASN A 330 -23.24 -3.96 -3.94
C ASN A 330 -22.32 -2.79 -4.31
N TYR A 331 -22.81 -1.78 -5.05
CA TYR A 331 -21.99 -0.65 -5.50
C TYR A 331 -21.40 0.13 -4.33
N LYS A 332 -20.07 0.36 -4.39
CA LYS A 332 -19.29 1.02 -3.33
C LYS A 332 -18.82 2.43 -3.67
N GLY A 333 -19.12 2.92 -4.87
CA GLY A 333 -18.71 4.27 -5.30
C GLY A 333 -19.76 5.33 -4.97
N ASN A 334 -19.60 6.54 -5.52
CA ASN A 334 -20.38 7.71 -5.13
C ASN A 334 -21.37 8.22 -6.19
N ASN A 335 -21.26 7.77 -7.45
CA ASN A 335 -21.99 8.43 -8.56
C ASN A 335 -22.68 7.43 -9.49
N LEU A 336 -23.42 6.49 -8.93
CA LEU A 336 -24.11 5.41 -9.66
C LEU A 336 -24.91 5.91 -10.88
N ALA A 337 -25.59 7.06 -10.73
CA ALA A 337 -26.46 7.62 -11.77
C ALA A 337 -25.72 8.01 -13.06
N ASN A 338 -24.43 8.29 -12.98
CA ASN A 338 -23.61 8.76 -14.11
C ASN A 338 -22.71 7.67 -14.73
N ILE A 339 -22.72 6.46 -14.16
CA ILE A 339 -21.91 5.36 -14.67
C ILE A 339 -22.43 4.92 -16.04
N ALA A 340 -21.53 4.89 -17.00
CA ALA A 340 -21.84 4.47 -18.35
C ALA A 340 -21.60 2.98 -18.57
N GLY A 341 -22.50 2.34 -19.32
CA GLY A 341 -22.34 0.96 -19.79
C GLY A 341 -21.78 0.95 -21.21
N TYR A 342 -20.70 0.20 -21.39
CA TYR A 342 -20.04 0.03 -22.69
C TYR A 342 -20.07 -1.44 -23.08
N THR A 343 -20.32 -1.70 -24.40
CA THR A 343 -20.05 -3.01 -24.96
C THR A 343 -18.54 -3.18 -25.13
N TRP A 344 -18.03 -4.42 -25.04
CA TRP A 344 -16.60 -4.65 -25.11
C TRP A 344 -16.06 -4.51 -26.55
N ASN A 345 -16.77 -5.05 -27.54
CA ASN A 345 -16.51 -4.91 -28.97
C ASN A 345 -17.74 -5.37 -29.76
N TYR A 346 -18.74 -4.53 -29.88
CA TYR A 346 -20.01 -4.91 -30.50
C TYR A 346 -20.38 -4.04 -31.69
N LYS A 347 -20.30 -2.72 -31.61
CA LYS A 347 -20.89 -1.84 -32.63
C LYS A 347 -20.24 -1.97 -34.00
N ASN A 348 -18.94 -2.23 -34.09
CA ASN A 348 -18.27 -2.59 -35.34
C ASN A 348 -18.53 -4.03 -35.78
N ASN A 349 -19.16 -4.85 -34.95
CA ASN A 349 -19.22 -6.31 -35.12
C ASN A 349 -20.63 -6.87 -34.86
N ILE A 350 -21.66 -6.07 -35.14
CA ILE A 350 -23.06 -6.39 -34.80
C ILE A 350 -23.61 -7.61 -35.53
N THR A 351 -23.06 -7.97 -36.67
CA THR A 351 -23.52 -9.11 -37.50
C THR A 351 -22.71 -10.38 -37.29
N ILE A 352 -21.51 -10.28 -36.72
CA ILE A 352 -20.64 -11.45 -36.56
C ILE A 352 -21.03 -12.26 -35.32
N ASN A 353 -20.60 -13.52 -35.30
CA ASN A 353 -20.87 -14.46 -34.21
C ASN A 353 -22.36 -14.50 -33.82
N SER A 354 -23.26 -14.48 -34.81
CA SER A 354 -24.72 -14.46 -34.63
C SER A 354 -25.18 -13.25 -33.75
N GLY A 355 -24.60 -12.09 -33.95
CA GLY A 355 -24.95 -10.87 -33.23
C GLY A 355 -24.42 -10.81 -31.80
N ARG A 356 -23.32 -11.50 -31.49
CA ARG A 356 -22.69 -11.52 -30.15
C ARG A 356 -21.46 -10.63 -30.04
N GLY A 357 -21.03 -10.01 -31.16
CA GLY A 357 -19.81 -9.19 -31.23
C GLY A 357 -18.56 -10.05 -31.40
N SER A 358 -17.41 -9.45 -31.13
CA SER A 358 -16.08 -10.07 -31.26
C SER A 358 -15.25 -9.85 -30.00
N ASN A 359 -14.36 -10.78 -29.69
CA ASN A 359 -13.36 -10.59 -28.65
C ASN A 359 -11.98 -10.15 -29.21
N THR A 360 -11.94 -9.55 -30.40
CA THR A 360 -10.75 -8.97 -31.00
C THR A 360 -10.55 -7.54 -30.47
N TRP A 361 -9.54 -7.33 -29.63
CA TRP A 361 -9.31 -6.03 -28.97
C TRP A 361 -8.95 -4.92 -29.94
N SER A 362 -8.18 -5.23 -30.98
CA SER A 362 -7.75 -4.25 -31.99
C SER A 362 -8.90 -3.61 -32.79
N THR A 363 -10.04 -4.30 -32.92
CA THR A 363 -11.22 -3.78 -33.65
C THR A 363 -12.29 -3.19 -32.74
N SER A 364 -12.08 -3.21 -31.42
CA SER A 364 -12.99 -2.68 -30.43
C SER A 364 -13.06 -1.15 -30.48
N LEU A 365 -14.25 -0.60 -30.60
CA LEU A 365 -14.46 0.86 -30.44
C LEU A 365 -14.32 1.29 -28.99
N LEU A 366 -14.55 0.41 -28.02
CA LEU A 366 -14.20 0.68 -26.64
C LEU A 366 -12.70 0.97 -26.51
N ASN A 367 -11.84 0.16 -27.15
CA ASN A 367 -10.40 0.39 -27.19
C ASN A 367 -10.05 1.67 -27.96
N THR A 368 -10.39 1.72 -29.26
CA THR A 368 -9.84 2.73 -30.17
C THR A 368 -10.49 4.10 -30.02
N THR A 369 -11.80 4.14 -29.73
CA THR A 369 -12.56 5.38 -29.60
C THR A 369 -12.68 5.83 -28.14
N ASN A 370 -13.20 4.98 -27.26
CA ASN A 370 -13.53 5.42 -25.90
C ASN A 370 -12.28 5.56 -25.01
N LEU A 371 -11.40 4.54 -24.99
CA LEU A 371 -10.21 4.56 -24.14
C LEU A 371 -9.05 5.34 -24.75
N ASN A 372 -8.69 5.08 -26.00
CA ASN A 372 -7.44 5.63 -26.57
C ASN A 372 -7.63 6.91 -27.41
N LYS A 373 -8.85 7.41 -27.55
CA LYS A 373 -9.13 8.73 -28.14
C LYS A 373 -9.86 9.63 -27.13
N ASN A 374 -11.07 9.28 -26.71
CA ASN A 374 -11.90 10.15 -25.87
C ASN A 374 -11.30 10.35 -24.48
N PHE A 375 -10.93 9.28 -23.77
CA PHE A 375 -10.28 9.38 -22.47
C PHE A 375 -9.01 10.25 -22.56
N ILE A 376 -8.12 9.96 -23.51
CA ILE A 376 -6.86 10.70 -23.72
C ILE A 376 -7.12 12.19 -23.99
N THR A 377 -8.16 12.50 -24.77
CA THR A 377 -8.56 13.90 -25.03
C THR A 377 -9.13 14.57 -23.78
N ASN A 378 -10.03 13.88 -23.08
CA ASN A 378 -10.80 14.45 -21.97
C ASN A 378 -9.98 14.67 -20.69
N ILE A 379 -8.88 13.92 -20.48
CA ILE A 379 -7.95 14.19 -19.37
C ILE A 379 -7.00 15.36 -19.65
N GLY A 380 -6.91 15.84 -20.90
CA GLY A 380 -6.02 16.92 -21.32
C GLY A 380 -4.60 16.49 -21.68
N ALA A 381 -3.94 17.27 -22.52
CA ALA A 381 -2.66 16.92 -23.15
C ALA A 381 -1.53 16.68 -22.13
N ASP A 382 -1.43 17.51 -21.09
CA ASP A 382 -0.37 17.42 -20.08
C ASP A 382 -0.45 16.11 -19.26
N TRP A 383 -1.66 15.66 -18.97
CA TRP A 383 -1.91 14.40 -18.29
C TRP A 383 -1.73 13.20 -19.23
N ALA A 384 -2.20 13.31 -20.46
CA ALA A 384 -2.03 12.29 -21.49
C ALA A 384 -0.54 12.04 -21.83
N ALA A 385 0.32 13.06 -21.70
CA ALA A 385 1.77 12.94 -21.88
C ALA A 385 2.46 12.10 -20.79
N LYS A 386 1.88 12.04 -19.58
CA LYS A 386 2.40 11.21 -18.46
C LYS A 386 2.07 9.72 -18.64
N ILE A 387 1.14 9.36 -19.52
CA ILE A 387 0.74 7.97 -19.81
C ILE A 387 1.64 7.41 -20.91
N VAL A 388 2.30 6.28 -20.60
CA VAL A 388 3.13 5.58 -21.60
C VAL A 388 2.30 4.65 -22.48
N GLU A 389 2.78 4.39 -23.67
CA GLU A 389 2.26 3.30 -24.50
C GLU A 389 2.72 1.97 -23.90
N THR A 390 1.77 1.08 -23.62
CA THR A 390 2.00 -0.21 -22.95
C THR A 390 1.62 -1.35 -23.89
N THR A 391 2.39 -2.42 -23.88
CA THR A 391 2.03 -3.68 -24.56
C THR A 391 1.05 -4.45 -23.69
N TRP A 392 -0.21 -4.44 -24.04
CA TRP A 392 -1.28 -5.19 -23.40
C TRP A 392 -1.29 -6.64 -23.89
N LYS A 393 -1.32 -7.61 -22.98
CA LYS A 393 -1.52 -9.01 -23.31
C LYS A 393 -2.99 -9.26 -23.62
N VAL A 394 -3.29 -9.62 -24.84
CA VAL A 394 -4.67 -9.81 -25.36
C VAL A 394 -4.89 -11.22 -25.90
N GLY A 395 -4.03 -12.16 -25.58
CA GLY A 395 -4.21 -13.57 -25.87
C GLY A 395 -5.46 -14.13 -25.19
N GLY A 396 -6.13 -15.08 -25.81
CA GLY A 396 -7.31 -15.73 -25.26
C GLY A 396 -6.94 -16.90 -24.37
N ASN A 397 -7.70 -17.10 -23.29
CA ASN A 397 -7.60 -18.27 -22.43
C ASN A 397 -8.96 -18.92 -22.21
N THR A 398 -8.98 -20.18 -21.79
CA THR A 398 -10.22 -20.89 -21.51
C THR A 398 -10.79 -20.46 -20.15
N TRP A 399 -12.06 -20.74 -19.94
CA TRP A 399 -12.69 -20.55 -18.63
C TRP A 399 -11.95 -21.33 -17.52
N SER A 400 -11.53 -22.57 -17.82
CA SER A 400 -10.78 -23.40 -16.88
C SER A 400 -9.38 -22.86 -16.57
N ASN A 401 -8.81 -21.98 -17.39
CA ASN A 401 -7.48 -21.42 -17.19
C ASN A 401 -7.50 -20.12 -16.36
N ILE A 402 -8.63 -19.41 -16.34
CA ILE A 402 -8.76 -18.12 -15.64
C ILE A 402 -9.88 -18.19 -14.60
N GLY A 403 -11.11 -18.55 -15.01
CA GLY A 403 -12.29 -18.47 -14.15
C GLY A 403 -12.30 -19.43 -12.97
N THR A 404 -11.69 -20.63 -13.12
CA THR A 404 -11.66 -21.66 -12.08
C THR A 404 -10.27 -21.86 -11.48
N GLN A 405 -9.36 -20.88 -11.67
CA GLN A 405 -7.98 -20.98 -11.21
C GLN A 405 -7.68 -19.91 -10.13
N PRO A 406 -6.70 -20.19 -9.25
CA PRO A 406 -6.18 -19.20 -8.32
C PRO A 406 -5.34 -18.13 -9.02
N ALA A 407 -5.07 -17.02 -8.32
CA ALA A 407 -4.44 -15.81 -8.86
C ALA A 407 -3.16 -16.10 -9.67
N LYS A 408 -2.24 -16.91 -9.14
CA LYS A 408 -0.97 -17.26 -9.81
C LYS A 408 -1.19 -17.95 -11.15
N THR A 409 -2.10 -18.92 -11.21
CA THR A 409 -2.38 -19.67 -12.44
C THR A 409 -3.13 -18.80 -13.45
N ALA A 410 -4.10 -17.99 -13.00
CA ALA A 410 -4.77 -17.01 -13.84
C ALA A 410 -3.76 -16.05 -14.49
N TYR A 411 -2.84 -15.48 -13.70
CA TYR A 411 -1.75 -14.62 -14.18
C TYR A 411 -0.87 -15.33 -15.23
N GLN A 412 -0.46 -16.56 -14.97
CA GLN A 412 0.36 -17.33 -15.90
C GLN A 412 -0.32 -17.49 -17.27
N ASN A 413 -1.60 -17.82 -17.27
CA ASN A 413 -2.36 -18.03 -18.51
C ASN A 413 -2.75 -16.70 -19.20
N GLU A 414 -2.92 -15.62 -18.46
CA GLU A 414 -3.42 -14.34 -18.95
C GLU A 414 -2.31 -13.43 -19.47
N ILE A 415 -1.17 -13.40 -18.79
CA ILE A 415 -0.07 -12.45 -19.03
C ILE A 415 1.23 -13.17 -19.41
N ALA A 416 1.70 -14.13 -18.61
CA ALA A 416 3.00 -14.73 -18.82
C ALA A 416 3.04 -15.65 -20.05
N SER A 417 1.94 -16.38 -20.31
CA SER A 417 1.84 -17.32 -21.45
C SER A 417 0.45 -17.29 -22.10
N PRO A 418 0.00 -16.13 -22.63
CA PRO A 418 -1.31 -16.01 -23.23
C PRO A 418 -1.43 -16.89 -24.49
N VAL A 419 -2.60 -17.53 -24.66
CA VAL A 419 -2.88 -18.37 -25.83
C VAL A 419 -3.85 -17.70 -26.79
N THR A 420 -3.83 -18.11 -28.06
CA THR A 420 -4.66 -17.55 -29.14
C THR A 420 -5.70 -18.52 -29.68
N LYS A 421 -5.74 -19.75 -29.16
CA LYS A 421 -6.66 -20.79 -29.64
C LYS A 421 -8.12 -20.31 -29.61
N ASN A 422 -8.83 -20.50 -30.72
CA ASN A 422 -10.24 -20.15 -30.94
C ASN A 422 -10.55 -18.64 -30.75
N THR A 423 -9.58 -17.77 -30.95
CA THR A 423 -9.81 -16.33 -31.06
C THR A 423 -10.06 -15.93 -32.52
N THR A 424 -10.68 -14.76 -32.74
CA THR A 424 -10.92 -14.22 -34.10
C THR A 424 -9.65 -13.75 -34.78
N ASP A 425 -8.63 -13.42 -34.01
CA ASP A 425 -7.28 -13.13 -34.50
C ASP A 425 -6.25 -13.92 -33.69
N ASN A 426 -5.02 -13.97 -34.13
CA ASN A 426 -3.93 -14.67 -33.46
C ASN A 426 -3.04 -13.71 -32.65
N ALA A 427 -3.49 -12.47 -32.42
CA ALA A 427 -2.72 -11.51 -31.65
C ALA A 427 -2.67 -11.91 -30.17
N THR A 428 -1.47 -11.89 -29.60
CA THR A 428 -1.24 -12.05 -28.14
C THR A 428 -0.97 -10.71 -27.46
N ASP A 429 -0.64 -9.69 -28.28
CA ASP A 429 -0.19 -8.40 -27.81
C ASP A 429 -0.89 -7.27 -28.57
N TYR A 430 -1.12 -6.15 -27.91
CA TYR A 430 -1.64 -4.92 -28.48
C TYR A 430 -1.04 -3.71 -27.78
N SER A 431 -0.43 -2.80 -28.54
CA SER A 431 0.15 -1.56 -27.99
C SER A 431 -0.89 -0.45 -27.94
N ALA A 432 -1.11 0.11 -26.77
CA ALA A 432 -1.99 1.26 -26.52
C ALA A 432 -1.63 1.93 -25.19
N LYS A 433 -2.05 3.18 -25.02
CA LYS A 433 -1.88 3.91 -23.77
C LYS A 433 -2.80 3.38 -22.66
N VAL A 434 -4.05 3.06 -23.02
CA VAL A 434 -5.11 2.74 -22.04
C VAL A 434 -5.74 1.39 -22.38
N GLY A 435 -5.92 0.57 -21.37
CA GLY A 435 -6.62 -0.70 -21.41
C GLY A 435 -7.62 -0.85 -20.26
N LEU A 436 -7.89 -2.09 -19.88
CA LEU A 436 -8.70 -2.46 -18.72
C LEU A 436 -7.89 -3.33 -17.79
N MET A 437 -8.38 -3.54 -16.55
CA MET A 437 -7.75 -4.47 -15.61
C MET A 437 -7.71 -5.88 -16.18
N TYR A 438 -6.68 -6.64 -15.81
CA TYR A 438 -6.68 -8.08 -15.96
C TYR A 438 -7.50 -8.75 -14.85
N VAL A 439 -7.98 -9.96 -15.07
CA VAL A 439 -8.59 -10.77 -14.00
C VAL A 439 -7.57 -10.96 -12.87
N SER A 440 -6.31 -11.23 -13.20
CA SER A 440 -5.25 -11.39 -12.20
C SER A 440 -4.94 -10.10 -11.42
N ASP A 441 -5.08 -8.89 -12.00
CA ASP A 441 -4.98 -7.64 -11.24
C ASP A 441 -6.03 -7.60 -10.12
N TYR A 442 -7.28 -7.97 -10.45
CA TYR A 442 -8.39 -8.05 -9.49
C TYR A 442 -8.13 -9.09 -8.40
N MET A 443 -7.63 -10.26 -8.79
CA MET A 443 -7.38 -11.35 -7.84
C MET A 443 -6.23 -10.99 -6.87
N TYR A 444 -5.15 -10.41 -7.36
CA TYR A 444 -4.04 -9.97 -6.53
C TYR A 444 -4.34 -8.74 -5.65
N ALA A 445 -5.44 -8.04 -5.89
CA ALA A 445 -5.87 -6.92 -5.05
C ALA A 445 -6.48 -7.34 -3.69
N ALA A 446 -6.80 -8.63 -3.51
CA ALA A 446 -7.12 -9.22 -2.21
C ALA A 446 -5.84 -9.59 -1.44
N PRO A 447 -5.83 -9.68 -0.09
CA PRO A 447 -4.65 -10.04 0.68
C PRO A 447 -4.16 -11.46 0.37
N GLN A 448 -2.90 -11.74 0.68
CA GLN A 448 -2.17 -12.95 0.27
C GLN A 448 -2.88 -14.26 0.63
N ASP A 449 -3.55 -14.32 1.77
CA ASP A 449 -4.32 -15.51 2.22
C ASP A 449 -5.52 -15.83 1.31
N LYS A 450 -5.94 -14.90 0.44
CA LYS A 450 -7.01 -15.09 -0.55
C LYS A 450 -6.52 -15.48 -1.94
N TRP A 451 -5.23 -15.43 -2.24
CA TRP A 451 -4.71 -15.72 -3.59
C TRP A 451 -4.85 -17.19 -4.01
N THR A 452 -5.19 -18.07 -3.09
CA THR A 452 -5.53 -19.48 -3.36
C THR A 452 -7.00 -19.69 -3.74
N LEU A 453 -7.88 -18.69 -3.53
CA LEU A 453 -9.26 -18.72 -4.00
C LEU A 453 -9.29 -18.75 -5.53
N VAL A 454 -10.24 -19.48 -6.10
CA VAL A 454 -10.47 -19.49 -7.55
C VAL A 454 -11.35 -18.31 -7.97
N GLY A 455 -11.30 -17.94 -9.26
CA GLY A 455 -12.14 -16.86 -9.78
C GLY A 455 -13.63 -17.10 -9.56
N ASN A 456 -14.10 -18.32 -9.84
CA ASN A 456 -15.49 -18.76 -9.62
C ASN A 456 -15.53 -20.25 -9.30
N ASN A 457 -16.21 -20.59 -8.23
CA ASN A 457 -16.59 -21.94 -7.89
C ASN A 457 -18.13 -22.05 -7.85
N SER A 458 -18.74 -22.64 -8.88
CA SER A 458 -20.19 -22.71 -8.99
C SER A 458 -20.86 -23.54 -7.88
N SER A 459 -20.12 -24.45 -7.24
CA SER A 459 -20.62 -25.31 -6.17
C SER A 459 -20.39 -24.75 -4.77
N ASP A 460 -19.43 -23.81 -4.60
CA ASP A 460 -19.09 -23.28 -3.28
C ASP A 460 -18.55 -21.84 -3.37
N ALA A 461 -19.40 -20.87 -3.00
CA ALA A 461 -19.06 -19.46 -2.99
C ALA A 461 -18.01 -19.06 -1.93
N SER A 462 -17.81 -19.90 -0.90
CA SER A 462 -16.81 -19.63 0.14
C SER A 462 -15.38 -19.89 -0.35
N ASN A 463 -15.23 -20.62 -1.45
CA ASN A 463 -13.95 -20.98 -2.06
C ASN A 463 -13.63 -20.18 -3.33
N ASP A 464 -14.34 -19.07 -3.58
CA ASP A 464 -14.05 -18.17 -4.69
C ASP A 464 -14.04 -16.70 -4.26
N TYR A 465 -13.82 -15.78 -5.22
CA TYR A 465 -13.63 -14.35 -4.96
C TYR A 465 -14.89 -13.65 -4.41
N ARG A 466 -16.04 -14.30 -4.31
CA ARG A 466 -17.17 -13.80 -3.50
C ARG A 466 -16.83 -13.71 -2.02
N ALA A 467 -15.99 -14.61 -1.52
CA ALA A 467 -15.50 -14.60 -0.15
C ALA A 467 -14.45 -13.51 0.13
N ALA A 468 -13.89 -12.88 -0.90
CA ALA A 468 -12.87 -11.83 -0.76
C ALA A 468 -13.40 -10.39 -0.91
N THR A 469 -14.70 -10.19 -1.19
CA THR A 469 -15.26 -8.87 -1.54
C THR A 469 -15.13 -7.79 -0.48
N SER A 470 -15.04 -8.16 0.80
CA SER A 470 -14.82 -7.22 1.92
C SER A 470 -13.37 -6.81 2.10
N VAL A 471 -12.43 -7.60 1.56
CA VAL A 471 -10.98 -7.43 1.73
C VAL A 471 -10.24 -7.22 0.41
N ASN A 472 -10.95 -6.99 -0.68
CA ASN A 472 -10.38 -6.71 -2.00
C ASN A 472 -10.67 -5.26 -2.39
N TRP A 473 -9.63 -4.42 -2.41
CA TRP A 473 -9.80 -2.99 -2.69
C TRP A 473 -10.24 -2.71 -4.13
N MET A 474 -10.01 -3.60 -5.08
CA MET A 474 -10.48 -3.44 -6.47
C MET A 474 -11.95 -3.80 -6.66
N TYR A 475 -12.58 -4.49 -5.72
CA TYR A 475 -13.99 -4.83 -5.80
C TYR A 475 -14.87 -3.60 -5.56
N MET A 476 -15.62 -3.18 -6.60
CA MET A 476 -16.48 -1.98 -6.58
C MET A 476 -17.99 -2.30 -6.69
N GLY A 477 -18.36 -3.57 -6.86
CA GLY A 477 -19.74 -4.05 -6.72
C GLY A 477 -20.65 -3.89 -7.92
N LEU A 478 -20.18 -3.49 -9.10
CA LEU A 478 -20.92 -3.60 -10.35
C LEU A 478 -20.31 -4.69 -11.25
N LEU A 479 -21.08 -5.12 -12.22
CA LEU A 479 -20.60 -6.01 -13.29
C LEU A 479 -19.62 -5.21 -14.18
N GLU A 480 -18.34 -5.61 -14.19
CA GLU A 480 -17.22 -4.83 -14.75
C GLU A 480 -16.41 -5.61 -15.77
N TRP A 481 -16.09 -5.01 -16.90
CA TRP A 481 -15.23 -5.61 -17.92
C TRP A 481 -13.77 -5.71 -17.50
N ALA A 482 -13.14 -6.86 -17.79
CA ALA A 482 -11.70 -7.03 -17.85
C ALA A 482 -11.21 -6.96 -19.32
N ILE A 483 -9.90 -6.82 -19.53
CA ILE A 483 -9.30 -6.88 -20.86
C ILE A 483 -9.19 -8.34 -21.38
N SER A 484 -9.18 -9.30 -20.48
CA SER A 484 -8.96 -10.71 -20.75
C SER A 484 -10.07 -11.31 -21.60
N ARG A 485 -9.72 -12.00 -22.68
CA ARG A 485 -10.67 -12.64 -23.60
C ARG A 485 -10.64 -14.16 -23.55
N SER A 486 -11.74 -14.78 -23.96
CA SER A 486 -11.84 -16.24 -24.03
C SER A 486 -11.17 -16.80 -25.27
N ALA A 487 -10.43 -17.90 -25.13
CA ALA A 487 -9.98 -18.73 -26.25
C ALA A 487 -11.00 -19.82 -26.61
N GLY A 488 -12.06 -20.03 -25.83
CA GLY A 488 -13.11 -21.01 -26.11
C GLY A 488 -14.12 -20.55 -27.16
N PHE A 489 -14.38 -19.24 -27.18
CA PHE A 489 -15.36 -18.62 -28.08
C PHE A 489 -14.88 -17.24 -28.51
N ALA A 490 -14.97 -16.94 -29.81
CA ALA A 490 -14.50 -15.69 -30.40
C ALA A 490 -15.29 -14.42 -30.01
N TYR A 491 -16.24 -14.53 -29.09
CA TYR A 491 -17.12 -13.46 -28.64
C TYR A 491 -17.30 -13.39 -27.12
N TYR A 492 -16.63 -14.25 -26.35
CA TYR A 492 -16.64 -14.16 -24.89
C TYR A 492 -15.43 -13.38 -24.35
N VAL A 493 -15.70 -12.59 -23.33
CA VAL A 493 -14.73 -11.76 -22.58
C VAL A 493 -14.97 -11.94 -21.10
N PHE A 494 -13.89 -11.90 -20.32
CA PHE A 494 -13.99 -12.00 -18.86
C PHE A 494 -14.46 -10.70 -18.23
N SER A 495 -15.11 -10.82 -17.09
CA SER A 495 -15.61 -9.71 -16.26
C SER A 495 -15.59 -10.09 -14.79
N VAL A 496 -15.70 -9.11 -13.91
CA VAL A 496 -15.99 -9.32 -12.49
C VAL A 496 -17.47 -9.08 -12.27
N ALA A 497 -18.15 -10.01 -11.62
CA ALA A 497 -19.58 -9.92 -11.32
C ALA A 497 -19.86 -8.93 -10.18
N SER A 498 -21.09 -8.42 -10.08
CA SER A 498 -21.52 -7.54 -8.98
C SER A 498 -21.41 -8.19 -7.59
N THR A 499 -21.33 -9.50 -7.52
CA THR A 499 -21.09 -10.27 -6.29
C THR A 499 -19.63 -10.69 -6.09
N GLY A 500 -18.70 -10.27 -6.98
CA GLY A 500 -17.25 -10.41 -6.80
C GLY A 500 -16.58 -11.61 -7.48
N TYR A 501 -17.33 -12.60 -7.97
CA TYR A 501 -16.70 -13.71 -8.69
C TYR A 501 -16.30 -13.32 -10.13
N VAL A 502 -15.32 -14.02 -10.67
CA VAL A 502 -14.95 -13.89 -12.09
C VAL A 502 -16.03 -14.51 -12.96
N ASN A 503 -16.44 -13.80 -14.00
CA ASN A 503 -17.45 -14.22 -14.95
C ASN A 503 -16.93 -14.10 -16.38
N SER A 504 -17.68 -14.58 -17.35
CA SER A 504 -17.48 -14.30 -18.76
C SER A 504 -18.81 -14.03 -19.45
N GLY A 505 -18.81 -13.06 -20.35
CA GLY A 505 -20.00 -12.64 -21.09
C GLY A 505 -19.69 -12.37 -22.55
N THR A 506 -20.76 -12.24 -23.36
CA THR A 506 -20.59 -11.88 -24.77
C THR A 506 -20.15 -10.43 -24.91
N ALA A 507 -19.28 -10.14 -25.88
CA ALA A 507 -18.73 -8.81 -26.14
C ALA A 507 -19.80 -7.73 -26.41
N ARG A 508 -21.05 -8.12 -26.66
CA ARG A 508 -22.21 -7.22 -26.80
C ARG A 508 -22.80 -6.75 -25.47
N GLY A 509 -22.43 -7.39 -24.36
CA GLY A 509 -22.92 -6.98 -23.03
C GLY A 509 -22.47 -5.54 -22.73
N ALA A 510 -23.35 -4.75 -22.13
CA ALA A 510 -23.04 -3.37 -21.78
C ALA A 510 -22.74 -3.27 -20.27
N LEU A 511 -21.47 -3.38 -19.90
CA LEU A 511 -21.03 -3.39 -18.50
C LEU A 511 -20.33 -2.09 -18.13
N ALA A 512 -20.17 -1.87 -16.82
CA ALA A 512 -19.30 -0.84 -16.27
C ALA A 512 -17.83 -1.18 -16.55
N LEU A 513 -16.96 -0.18 -16.51
CA LEU A 513 -15.51 -0.36 -16.62
C LEU A 513 -14.74 0.77 -15.95
N ARG A 514 -13.47 0.53 -15.69
CA ARG A 514 -12.50 1.52 -15.22
C ARG A 514 -11.29 1.54 -16.15
N PRO A 515 -10.89 2.70 -16.70
CA PRO A 515 -9.66 2.83 -17.46
C PRO A 515 -8.44 2.44 -16.61
N VAL A 516 -7.52 1.70 -17.22
CA VAL A 516 -6.23 1.30 -16.63
C VAL A 516 -5.12 1.76 -17.56
N PHE A 517 -4.04 2.31 -17.00
CA PHE A 517 -2.88 2.77 -17.76
C PHE A 517 -1.62 2.79 -16.88
N SER A 518 -0.46 2.89 -17.51
CA SER A 518 0.83 3.02 -16.83
C SER A 518 1.39 4.42 -16.98
N LEU A 519 1.93 4.96 -15.88
CA LEU A 519 2.65 6.24 -15.87
C LEU A 519 4.10 6.02 -16.31
N SER A 520 4.66 7.04 -16.96
CA SER A 520 6.09 7.10 -17.29
C SER A 520 6.96 7.05 -16.02
N SER A 521 8.12 6.42 -16.13
CA SER A 521 9.15 6.43 -15.07
C SER A 521 9.65 7.84 -14.72
N SER A 522 9.43 8.83 -15.58
CA SER A 522 9.73 10.24 -15.32
C SER A 522 8.73 10.95 -14.42
N VAL A 523 7.59 10.31 -14.09
CA VAL A 523 6.61 10.88 -13.17
C VAL A 523 7.12 10.81 -11.74
N ASN A 524 7.12 11.96 -11.07
CA ASN A 524 7.64 12.08 -9.72
C ASN A 524 6.53 12.29 -8.70
N TYR A 525 6.79 11.84 -7.49
CA TYR A 525 5.99 12.16 -6.30
C TYR A 525 6.15 13.64 -5.96
N ALA A 526 5.05 14.32 -5.70
CA ALA A 526 5.04 15.70 -5.22
C ALA A 526 4.64 15.80 -3.75
N SER A 527 3.52 15.21 -3.38
CA SER A 527 2.97 15.23 -2.02
C SER A 527 1.85 14.20 -1.87
N GLY A 528 1.25 14.13 -0.67
CA GLY A 528 0.08 13.32 -0.36
C GLY A 528 0.42 11.97 0.27
N SER A 529 -0.49 11.49 1.10
CA SER A 529 -0.31 10.27 1.90
C SER A 529 -0.85 9.01 1.22
N GLY A 530 -1.54 9.14 0.09
CA GLY A 530 -2.18 8.03 -0.63
C GLY A 530 -3.55 7.62 -0.10
N ILE A 531 -4.10 8.32 0.91
CA ILE A 531 -5.51 8.14 1.31
C ILE A 531 -6.45 8.93 0.39
N ALA A 532 -7.73 8.57 0.35
CA ALA A 532 -8.70 9.19 -0.57
C ALA A 532 -8.87 10.71 -0.37
N THR A 533 -8.73 11.20 0.87
CA THR A 533 -8.83 12.62 1.22
C THR A 533 -7.51 13.40 1.08
N ASP A 534 -6.40 12.69 0.95
CA ASP A 534 -5.05 13.22 0.72
C ASP A 534 -4.30 12.31 -0.28
N PRO A 535 -4.78 12.22 -1.54
CA PRO A 535 -4.19 11.35 -2.54
C PRO A 535 -2.80 11.84 -2.95
N ILE A 536 -1.97 10.93 -3.44
CA ILE A 536 -0.68 11.26 -4.02
C ILE A 536 -0.88 12.28 -5.14
N SER A 537 -0.17 13.40 -5.04
CA SER A 537 0.01 14.36 -6.13
C SER A 537 1.31 14.05 -6.87
N ILE A 538 1.33 14.28 -8.18
CA ILE A 538 2.46 13.98 -9.05
C ILE A 538 2.86 15.19 -9.89
N ASN A 539 4.15 15.27 -10.23
CA ASN A 539 4.73 16.32 -11.07
C ASN A 539 4.84 15.89 -12.54
#